data_3697b70e8246f5b04fec026bba8bbb8b
#
_entry.id   3697b70e8246f5b04fec026bba8bbb8b
#
_cell.length_a   1.000
_cell.length_b   1.000
_cell.length_c   1.000
_cell.angle_alpha   90.00
_cell.angle_beta   90.00
_cell.angle_gamma   90.00
#
_symmetry.space_group_name_H-M   'P 1'
#
loop_
_entity.id
_entity.type
_entity.pdbx_description
1 polymer ?
#
loop_
_entity_poly.entity_id
_entity_poly.type
_entity_poly.pdbx_seq_one_letter_code
_entity_poly.pdbx_strand_id
1 'polypeptide(L)'
;MSKLPTVLEGIVEGRRGHLPEIRERISHVDVSALPASTRSLYDGLRGRGRGEAAPAFIMECKSSSPSLGMIREHYEPGAIARIYSRYASGISVLCEPDKFGGDYDHLATVASSTHLPVLCKDFIVDEVQIHAARYFGADAILLMLSVLTDEEYASLAAVAERYSLDILTEVIYEEEVARAVALGAKIIGINHRNLHDLSIDLGRSARLSALLPADAVVVSESGIRDNATVRELAGHSNAFLVGSQLTSQPDIDRAARELVYGVNKVCGLTTPTAAQAARAAGALYGGLVFEDASPRNVSRETAAEIIAHEPDLTYVAVSRRTDGYADLIQEGIGVVQVHAPYQGSTDAEIALLDAVTDNVPENVQVWRAVSMTGDHDGAALARALVESDSVDALVLDAGDGGTGTSFDWSGIPDDVKDISFLAGGLTPDNLPAALAVGCNGLDLNSGVEYPGQAGRKDARALRRAFETIRRFATPKDPS
;
A
#
# COMPACT_ATOMS: atom_id res chain seq x y z
N MET A 1 21.62 2.41 -31.46
CA MET A 1 21.61 2.06 -30.03
C MET A 1 21.95 3.28 -29.20
N SER A 2 21.06 3.75 -28.32
CA SER A 2 21.44 4.75 -27.33
C SER A 2 22.46 4.11 -26.39
N LYS A 3 23.46 4.88 -25.96
CA LYS A 3 24.47 4.40 -25.01
C LYS A 3 23.77 4.09 -23.70
N LEU A 4 23.95 2.88 -23.14
CA LEU A 4 23.41 2.52 -21.83
C LEU A 4 23.86 3.53 -20.76
N PRO A 5 23.00 3.85 -19.76
CA PRO A 5 23.43 4.59 -18.59
C PRO A 5 24.59 3.91 -17.88
N THR A 6 25.56 4.65 -17.37
CA THR A 6 26.76 4.11 -16.74
C THR A 6 26.48 3.15 -15.59
N VAL A 7 25.45 3.39 -14.79
CA VAL A 7 25.03 2.49 -13.69
C VAL A 7 24.45 1.19 -14.25
N LEU A 8 23.53 1.27 -15.20
CA LEU A 8 22.92 0.10 -15.83
C LEU A 8 23.93 -0.74 -16.61
N GLU A 9 24.84 -0.09 -17.36
CA GLU A 9 25.93 -0.76 -18.10
C GLU A 9 26.78 -1.61 -17.16
N GLY A 10 27.17 -1.06 -16.00
CA GLY A 10 27.96 -1.79 -15.00
C GLY A 10 27.22 -2.99 -14.40
N ILE A 11 25.91 -2.87 -14.17
CA ILE A 11 25.08 -3.98 -13.65
C ILE A 11 24.96 -5.09 -14.71
N VAL A 12 24.66 -4.72 -15.95
CA VAL A 12 24.50 -5.68 -17.06
C VAL A 12 25.81 -6.41 -17.34
N GLU A 13 26.94 -5.71 -17.33
CA GLU A 13 28.28 -6.33 -17.54
C GLU A 13 28.62 -7.27 -16.37
N GLY A 14 28.38 -6.86 -15.13
CA GLY A 14 28.49 -7.74 -13.96
C GLY A 14 27.64 -8.99 -14.12
N ARG A 15 26.39 -8.82 -14.57
CA ARG A 15 25.47 -9.96 -14.76
C ARG A 15 25.94 -10.91 -15.88
N ARG A 16 26.51 -10.39 -16.96
CA ARG A 16 27.16 -11.21 -17.98
C ARG A 16 28.35 -12.04 -17.41
N GLY A 17 29.09 -11.47 -16.46
CA GLY A 17 30.13 -12.17 -15.72
C GLY A 17 29.65 -13.35 -14.90
N HIS A 18 28.40 -13.33 -14.41
CA HIS A 18 27.79 -14.42 -13.62
C HIS A 18 27.24 -15.58 -14.48
N LEU A 19 27.12 -15.44 -15.79
CA LEU A 19 26.56 -16.50 -16.66
C LEU A 19 27.22 -17.87 -16.53
N PRO A 20 28.57 -17.98 -16.41
CA PRO A 20 29.23 -19.28 -16.19
C PRO A 20 28.76 -19.96 -14.87
N GLU A 21 28.65 -19.20 -13.79
CA GLU A 21 28.20 -19.70 -12.51
C GLU A 21 26.72 -20.16 -12.57
N ILE A 22 25.85 -19.41 -13.26
CA ILE A 22 24.45 -19.79 -13.45
C ILE A 22 24.36 -21.09 -14.26
N ARG A 23 25.16 -21.25 -15.31
CA ARG A 23 25.23 -22.50 -16.09
C ARG A 23 25.66 -23.69 -15.24
N GLU A 24 26.68 -23.51 -14.40
CA GLU A 24 27.17 -24.55 -13.50
C GLU A 24 26.07 -24.92 -12.48
N ARG A 25 25.40 -23.94 -11.91
CA ARG A 25 24.37 -24.12 -10.88
C ARG A 25 23.19 -24.98 -11.38
N ILE A 26 22.84 -24.90 -12.65
CA ILE A 26 21.77 -25.71 -13.26
C ILE A 26 22.29 -26.80 -14.21
N SER A 27 23.60 -27.12 -14.20
CA SER A 27 24.20 -28.10 -15.11
C SER A 27 23.63 -29.52 -15.00
N HIS A 28 23.05 -29.84 -13.86
CA HIS A 28 22.38 -31.11 -13.54
C HIS A 28 20.91 -31.13 -14.00
N VAL A 29 20.37 -30.03 -14.51
CA VAL A 29 18.95 -29.89 -14.89
C VAL A 29 18.77 -30.20 -16.37
N ASP A 30 17.86 -31.11 -16.69
CA ASP A 30 17.36 -31.25 -18.07
C ASP A 30 16.37 -30.10 -18.35
N VAL A 31 16.85 -29.03 -18.96
CA VAL A 31 16.04 -27.85 -19.27
C VAL A 31 14.88 -28.15 -20.22
N SER A 32 14.95 -29.24 -21.03
CA SER A 32 13.87 -29.64 -21.92
C SER A 32 12.71 -30.31 -21.16
N ALA A 33 12.96 -30.82 -19.96
CA ALA A 33 12.00 -31.48 -19.10
C ALA A 33 11.40 -30.55 -18.01
N LEU A 34 11.82 -29.27 -17.95
CA LEU A 34 11.26 -28.32 -16.99
C LEU A 34 9.77 -28.12 -17.24
N PRO A 35 8.91 -28.22 -16.20
CA PRO A 35 7.49 -28.04 -16.36
C PRO A 35 7.15 -26.60 -16.68
N ALA A 36 6.11 -26.38 -17.49
CA ALA A 36 5.55 -25.06 -17.73
C ALA A 36 5.00 -24.45 -16.43
N SER A 37 4.96 -23.10 -16.35
CA SER A 37 4.28 -22.42 -15.25
C SER A 37 2.77 -22.70 -15.30
N THR A 38 2.17 -22.80 -14.12
CA THR A 38 0.72 -22.97 -13.92
C THR A 38 0.08 -21.72 -13.32
N ARG A 39 0.85 -20.68 -13.03
CA ARG A 39 0.41 -19.40 -12.48
C ARG A 39 0.70 -18.30 -13.50
N SER A 40 -0.24 -17.37 -13.68
CA SER A 40 -0.11 -16.28 -14.64
C SER A 40 -0.13 -14.92 -13.94
N LEU A 41 0.94 -14.15 -14.11
CA LEU A 41 1.01 -12.77 -13.68
C LEU A 41 0.04 -11.90 -14.50
N TYR A 42 -0.02 -12.14 -15.83
CA TYR A 42 -0.92 -11.44 -16.72
C TYR A 42 -2.38 -11.56 -16.26
N ASP A 43 -2.85 -12.77 -15.95
CA ASP A 43 -4.22 -12.99 -15.48
C ASP A 43 -4.51 -12.32 -14.14
N GLY A 44 -3.52 -12.20 -13.27
CA GLY A 44 -3.63 -11.49 -12.00
C GLY A 44 -3.74 -9.96 -12.14
N LEU A 45 -3.26 -9.41 -13.25
CA LEU A 45 -3.17 -7.96 -13.47
C LEU A 45 -4.20 -7.43 -14.47
N ARG A 46 -4.59 -8.20 -15.50
CA ARG A 46 -5.55 -7.77 -16.51
C ARG A 46 -6.91 -7.46 -15.90
N GLY A 47 -7.59 -6.44 -16.40
CA GLY A 47 -8.90 -6.00 -15.88
C GLY A 47 -8.81 -5.35 -14.49
N ARG A 48 -7.62 -4.94 -14.07
CA ARG A 48 -7.39 -4.17 -12.85
C ARG A 48 -7.02 -2.73 -13.17
N GLY A 49 -7.24 -1.81 -12.21
CA GLY A 49 -6.86 -0.40 -12.34
C GLY A 49 -7.50 0.36 -13.51
N ARG A 50 -6.86 1.40 -13.96
CA ARG A 50 -7.26 2.29 -15.09
C ARG A 50 -8.67 2.88 -14.94
N GLY A 51 -9.12 3.07 -13.68
CA GLY A 51 -10.42 3.67 -13.33
C GLY A 51 -11.62 2.72 -13.30
N GLU A 52 -11.48 1.44 -13.70
CA GLU A 52 -12.60 0.50 -13.76
C GLU A 52 -12.65 -0.47 -12.56
N ALA A 53 -11.48 -0.87 -12.05
CA ALA A 53 -11.37 -1.82 -10.95
C ALA A 53 -10.23 -1.43 -10.00
N ALA A 54 -10.18 -2.04 -8.82
CA ALA A 54 -9.08 -1.84 -7.88
C ALA A 54 -7.73 -2.14 -8.57
N PRO A 55 -6.70 -1.29 -8.40
CA PRO A 55 -5.37 -1.57 -8.91
C PRO A 55 -4.80 -2.84 -8.28
N ALA A 56 -3.97 -3.55 -9.04
CA ALA A 56 -3.21 -4.69 -8.56
C ALA A 56 -1.86 -4.23 -8.01
N PHE A 57 -1.21 -5.12 -7.24
CA PHE A 57 0.14 -4.88 -6.71
C PHE A 57 1.04 -6.06 -7.03
N ILE A 58 2.26 -5.77 -7.47
CA ILE A 58 3.39 -6.68 -7.47
C ILE A 58 4.28 -6.21 -6.33
N MET A 59 4.34 -6.98 -5.24
CA MET A 59 5.13 -6.60 -4.07
C MET A 59 6.48 -7.27 -4.13
N GLU A 60 7.56 -6.48 -3.97
CA GLU A 60 8.92 -6.94 -4.22
C GLU A 60 9.65 -7.32 -2.94
N CYS A 61 10.14 -8.55 -2.90
CA CYS A 61 11.10 -9.05 -1.91
C CYS A 61 12.50 -8.61 -2.29
N LYS A 62 13.12 -7.77 -1.45
CA LYS A 62 14.46 -7.22 -1.71
C LYS A 62 15.21 -6.95 -0.41
N SER A 63 16.50 -7.29 -0.36
CA SER A 63 17.37 -7.06 0.79
C SER A 63 18.20 -5.79 0.68
N SER A 64 18.54 -5.36 -0.54
CA SER A 64 19.35 -4.16 -0.79
C SER A 64 18.97 -3.46 -2.10
N SER A 65 19.46 -2.25 -2.32
CA SER A 65 19.32 -1.53 -3.59
C SER A 65 20.47 -0.55 -3.82
N PRO A 66 20.80 -0.19 -5.08
CA PRO A 66 21.85 0.78 -5.38
C PRO A 66 21.66 2.14 -4.71
N SER A 67 20.43 2.57 -4.48
CA SER A 67 20.10 3.89 -3.91
C SER A 67 20.08 3.94 -2.39
N LEU A 68 19.78 2.81 -1.71
CA LEU A 68 19.60 2.74 -0.25
C LEU A 68 20.66 1.84 0.44
N GLY A 69 21.45 1.09 -0.32
CA GLY A 69 22.33 0.07 0.25
C GLY A 69 21.56 -1.09 0.87
N MET A 70 22.05 -1.61 1.99
CA MET A 70 21.37 -2.65 2.77
C MET A 70 20.07 -2.10 3.35
N ILE A 71 18.94 -2.73 3.03
CA ILE A 71 17.60 -2.34 3.48
C ILE A 71 17.19 -3.21 4.67
N ARG A 72 17.53 -4.49 4.64
CA ARG A 72 17.12 -5.45 5.67
C ARG A 72 18.21 -6.48 5.93
N GLU A 73 18.82 -6.43 7.12
CA GLU A 73 19.89 -7.35 7.54
C GLU A 73 19.36 -8.77 7.74
N HIS A 74 18.22 -8.90 8.43
CA HIS A 74 17.52 -10.18 8.61
C HIS A 74 16.47 -10.35 7.51
N TYR A 75 16.92 -10.84 6.35
CA TYR A 75 16.08 -11.00 5.18
C TYR A 75 15.52 -12.41 5.08
N GLU A 76 14.21 -12.53 5.30
CA GLU A 76 13.45 -13.77 5.23
C GLU A 76 12.41 -13.70 4.10
N PRO A 77 12.80 -13.93 2.83
CA PRO A 77 11.93 -13.71 1.69
C PRO A 77 10.64 -14.54 1.73
N GLY A 78 10.68 -15.76 2.28
CA GLY A 78 9.49 -16.60 2.43
C GLY A 78 8.48 -16.05 3.44
N ALA A 79 8.94 -15.45 4.55
CA ALA A 79 8.07 -14.81 5.53
C ALA A 79 7.42 -13.54 4.91
N ILE A 80 8.21 -12.74 4.21
CA ILE A 80 7.73 -11.55 3.48
C ILE A 80 6.69 -11.95 2.43
N ALA A 81 6.95 -12.99 1.65
CA ALA A 81 6.03 -13.49 0.62
C ALA A 81 4.67 -13.91 1.19
N ARG A 82 4.65 -14.55 2.37
CA ARG A 82 3.39 -14.92 3.06
C ARG A 82 2.58 -13.69 3.48
N ILE A 83 3.24 -12.61 3.90
CA ILE A 83 2.57 -11.33 4.19
C ILE A 83 2.02 -10.73 2.90
N TYR A 84 2.84 -10.59 1.87
CA TYR A 84 2.44 -10.01 0.58
C TYR A 84 1.30 -10.77 -0.09
N SER A 85 1.20 -12.08 0.11
CA SER A 85 0.13 -12.92 -0.46
C SER A 85 -1.29 -12.51 -0.04
N ARG A 86 -1.43 -11.70 1.01
CA ARG A 86 -2.71 -11.15 1.46
C ARG A 86 -3.18 -9.95 0.65
N TYR A 87 -2.25 -9.24 0.01
CA TYR A 87 -2.49 -7.92 -0.60
C TYR A 87 -2.18 -7.88 -2.10
N ALA A 88 -1.17 -8.61 -2.53
CA ALA A 88 -0.63 -8.59 -3.88
C ALA A 88 -1.40 -9.48 -4.87
N SER A 89 -1.14 -9.27 -6.16
CA SER A 89 -1.54 -10.15 -7.27
C SER A 89 -0.35 -10.90 -7.87
N GLY A 90 0.88 -10.52 -7.49
CA GLY A 90 2.13 -11.18 -7.83
C GLY A 90 3.24 -10.75 -6.88
N ILE A 91 4.29 -11.54 -6.77
CA ILE A 91 5.47 -11.23 -5.95
C ILE A 91 6.70 -11.15 -6.85
N SER A 92 7.46 -10.07 -6.71
CA SER A 92 8.74 -9.88 -7.39
C SER A 92 9.89 -10.27 -6.48
N VAL A 93 10.90 -10.94 -7.02
CA VAL A 93 12.10 -11.35 -6.27
C VAL A 93 13.34 -10.94 -7.02
N LEU A 94 14.20 -10.13 -6.38
CA LEU A 94 15.48 -9.75 -6.94
C LEU A 94 16.41 -10.98 -6.99
N CYS A 95 17.05 -11.20 -8.19
CA CYS A 95 17.99 -12.30 -8.41
C CYS A 95 19.41 -11.80 -8.78
N GLU A 96 19.60 -10.49 -8.93
CA GLU A 96 20.91 -9.89 -9.16
C GLU A 96 21.69 -9.77 -7.82
N PRO A 97 22.89 -10.39 -7.69
CA PRO A 97 23.56 -10.51 -6.39
C PRO A 97 24.31 -9.24 -5.96
N ASP A 98 25.02 -8.57 -6.88
CA ASP A 98 26.03 -7.57 -6.52
C ASP A 98 25.44 -6.25 -6.00
N LYS A 99 24.34 -5.79 -6.60
CA LYS A 99 23.72 -4.50 -6.30
C LYS A 99 22.42 -4.60 -5.53
N PHE A 100 21.73 -5.73 -5.66
CA PHE A 100 20.42 -5.94 -5.06
C PHE A 100 20.39 -7.03 -3.98
N GLY A 101 21.54 -7.73 -3.76
CA GLY A 101 21.62 -8.82 -2.79
C GLY A 101 20.70 -9.99 -3.11
N GLY A 102 20.40 -10.16 -4.42
CA GLY A 102 19.48 -11.17 -4.91
C GLY A 102 20.13 -12.56 -5.02
N ASP A 103 19.30 -13.59 -5.08
CA ASP A 103 19.72 -14.97 -5.32
C ASP A 103 18.54 -15.79 -5.84
N TYR A 104 18.83 -16.80 -6.69
CA TYR A 104 17.81 -17.75 -7.15
C TYR A 104 17.23 -18.62 -6.01
N ASP A 105 17.97 -18.84 -4.91
CA ASP A 105 17.44 -19.53 -3.73
C ASP A 105 16.36 -18.69 -3.01
N HIS A 106 16.49 -17.35 -3.06
CA HIS A 106 15.42 -16.47 -2.61
C HIS A 106 14.17 -16.64 -3.48
N LEU A 107 14.33 -16.75 -4.80
CA LEU A 107 13.24 -17.00 -5.74
C LEU A 107 12.54 -18.33 -5.42
N ALA A 108 13.29 -19.42 -5.24
CA ALA A 108 12.74 -20.73 -4.88
C ALA A 108 11.99 -20.72 -3.55
N THR A 109 12.55 -20.03 -2.55
CA THR A 109 11.93 -19.86 -1.23
C THR A 109 10.60 -19.13 -1.34
N VAL A 110 10.53 -18.03 -2.10
CA VAL A 110 9.30 -17.28 -2.33
C VAL A 110 8.30 -18.11 -3.12
N ALA A 111 8.72 -18.75 -4.22
CA ALA A 111 7.84 -19.57 -5.05
C ALA A 111 7.15 -20.70 -4.28
N SER A 112 7.85 -21.24 -3.26
CA SER A 112 7.32 -22.27 -2.36
C SER A 112 6.47 -21.71 -1.20
N SER A 113 6.53 -20.40 -0.96
CA SER A 113 5.87 -19.74 0.19
C SER A 113 4.58 -19.03 -0.17
N THR A 114 4.22 -18.98 -1.47
CA THR A 114 3.05 -18.25 -1.97
C THR A 114 2.28 -19.04 -3.03
N HIS A 115 0.98 -18.76 -3.12
CA HIS A 115 0.12 -19.23 -4.21
C HIS A 115 0.09 -18.29 -5.42
N LEU A 116 0.65 -17.08 -5.25
CA LEU A 116 0.68 -16.04 -6.28
C LEU A 116 1.77 -16.32 -7.33
N PRO A 117 1.63 -15.80 -8.56
CA PRO A 117 2.70 -15.84 -9.55
C PRO A 117 3.93 -15.06 -9.05
N VAL A 118 5.12 -15.60 -9.32
CA VAL A 118 6.40 -15.04 -8.89
C VAL A 118 7.20 -14.55 -10.08
N LEU A 119 7.56 -13.27 -10.04
CA LEU A 119 8.42 -12.61 -11.03
C LEU A 119 9.89 -12.73 -10.61
N CYS A 120 10.70 -13.36 -11.45
CA CYS A 120 12.17 -13.26 -11.38
C CYS A 120 12.59 -11.89 -11.88
N LYS A 121 12.98 -11.01 -10.97
CA LYS A 121 13.47 -9.66 -11.28
C LYS A 121 14.98 -9.69 -11.40
N ASP A 122 15.46 -9.86 -12.63
CA ASP A 122 16.88 -10.00 -12.97
C ASP A 122 17.18 -9.25 -14.28
N PHE A 123 18.44 -8.92 -14.53
CA PHE A 123 18.90 -8.35 -15.79
C PHE A 123 19.20 -9.49 -16.77
N ILE A 124 18.14 -9.96 -17.44
CA ILE A 124 18.20 -11.12 -18.34
C ILE A 124 18.82 -10.72 -19.67
N VAL A 125 19.93 -11.37 -20.02
CA VAL A 125 20.71 -11.16 -21.25
C VAL A 125 21.08 -12.48 -21.94
N ASP A 126 20.73 -13.62 -21.35
CA ASP A 126 21.06 -14.96 -21.88
C ASP A 126 19.95 -15.94 -21.49
N GLU A 127 19.64 -16.90 -22.38
CA GLU A 127 18.59 -17.90 -22.14
C GLU A 127 18.80 -18.76 -20.89
N VAL A 128 20.05 -18.95 -20.46
CA VAL A 128 20.36 -19.71 -19.25
C VAL A 128 19.72 -19.11 -18.00
N GLN A 129 19.56 -17.79 -17.96
CA GLN A 129 18.89 -17.11 -16.85
C GLN A 129 17.39 -17.44 -16.82
N ILE A 130 16.75 -17.63 -17.98
CA ILE A 130 15.34 -18.03 -18.10
C ILE A 130 15.16 -19.48 -17.65
N HIS A 131 16.09 -20.36 -18.03
CA HIS A 131 16.11 -21.75 -17.57
C HIS A 131 16.27 -21.81 -16.05
N ALA A 132 17.20 -21.04 -15.49
CA ALA A 132 17.41 -20.95 -14.05
C ALA A 132 16.14 -20.36 -13.37
N ALA A 133 15.59 -19.25 -13.84
CA ALA A 133 14.39 -18.67 -13.31
C ALA A 133 13.25 -19.70 -13.24
N ARG A 134 13.02 -20.47 -14.32
CA ARG A 134 11.97 -21.51 -14.31
C ARG A 134 12.30 -22.64 -13.35
N TYR A 135 13.53 -23.13 -13.33
CA TYR A 135 13.97 -24.17 -12.40
C TYR A 135 13.75 -23.80 -10.94
N PHE A 136 14.05 -22.54 -10.57
CA PHE A 136 13.83 -22.00 -9.23
C PHE A 136 12.41 -21.50 -8.97
N GLY A 137 11.46 -21.71 -9.89
CA GLY A 137 10.04 -21.58 -9.64
C GLY A 137 9.39 -20.26 -10.10
N ALA A 138 10.06 -19.47 -10.96
CA ALA A 138 9.46 -18.29 -11.55
C ALA A 138 8.25 -18.61 -12.43
N ASP A 139 7.28 -17.72 -12.45
CA ASP A 139 6.11 -17.73 -13.32
C ASP A 139 6.13 -16.54 -14.31
N ALA A 140 6.99 -15.56 -14.05
CA ALA A 140 7.24 -14.43 -14.92
C ALA A 140 8.71 -14.01 -14.84
N ILE A 141 9.18 -13.32 -15.88
CA ILE A 141 10.52 -12.74 -15.98
C ILE A 141 10.46 -11.27 -16.38
N LEU A 142 11.55 -10.55 -16.11
CA LEU A 142 11.77 -9.18 -16.56
C LEU A 142 12.59 -9.19 -17.86
N LEU A 143 12.14 -8.49 -18.91
CA LEU A 143 12.94 -8.14 -20.07
C LEU A 143 12.94 -6.61 -20.24
N MET A 144 14.13 -6.01 -20.36
CA MET A 144 14.31 -4.56 -20.43
C MET A 144 14.65 -4.12 -21.83
N LEU A 145 13.82 -3.27 -22.46
CA LEU A 145 14.11 -2.75 -23.81
C LEU A 145 15.22 -1.72 -23.84
N SER A 146 15.60 -1.16 -22.71
CA SER A 146 16.82 -0.35 -22.56
C SER A 146 18.12 -1.16 -22.65
N VAL A 147 18.06 -2.49 -22.45
CA VAL A 147 19.20 -3.40 -22.44
C VAL A 147 19.28 -4.24 -23.70
N LEU A 148 18.12 -4.69 -24.21
CA LEU A 148 18.00 -5.67 -25.29
C LEU A 148 17.69 -5.02 -26.63
N THR A 149 18.27 -5.56 -27.72
CA THR A 149 17.77 -5.30 -29.07
C THR A 149 16.46 -6.04 -29.30
N ASP A 150 15.75 -5.72 -30.41
CA ASP A 150 14.50 -6.40 -30.74
C ASP A 150 14.71 -7.89 -31.03
N GLU A 151 15.84 -8.24 -31.66
CA GLU A 151 16.20 -9.62 -31.95
C GLU A 151 16.52 -10.41 -30.67
N GLU A 152 17.28 -9.81 -29.73
CA GLU A 152 17.58 -10.41 -28.44
C GLU A 152 16.29 -10.61 -27.63
N TYR A 153 15.45 -9.57 -27.55
CA TYR A 153 14.14 -9.66 -26.88
C TYR A 153 13.29 -10.79 -27.46
N ALA A 154 13.14 -10.85 -28.79
CA ALA A 154 12.31 -11.88 -29.44
C ALA A 154 12.86 -13.29 -29.18
N SER A 155 14.18 -13.47 -29.19
CA SER A 155 14.82 -14.75 -28.88
C SER A 155 14.55 -15.19 -27.43
N LEU A 156 14.73 -14.28 -26.46
CA LEU A 156 14.49 -14.56 -25.04
C LEU A 156 12.98 -14.78 -24.76
N ALA A 157 12.10 -14.01 -25.40
CA ALA A 157 10.66 -14.18 -25.29
C ALA A 157 10.20 -15.56 -25.78
N ALA A 158 10.78 -16.07 -26.88
CA ALA A 158 10.49 -17.42 -27.38
C ALA A 158 10.94 -18.53 -26.40
N VAL A 159 12.02 -18.30 -25.63
CA VAL A 159 12.42 -19.22 -24.55
C VAL A 159 11.42 -19.17 -23.39
N ALA A 160 10.99 -17.96 -22.98
CA ALA A 160 9.98 -17.79 -21.92
C ALA A 160 8.65 -18.46 -22.28
N GLU A 161 8.21 -18.36 -23.54
CA GLU A 161 6.97 -18.97 -24.03
C GLU A 161 6.97 -20.49 -23.89
N ARG A 162 8.11 -21.16 -24.11
CA ARG A 162 8.24 -22.62 -23.93
C ARG A 162 7.88 -23.07 -22.51
N TYR A 163 8.07 -22.21 -21.53
CA TYR A 163 7.77 -22.48 -20.12
C TYR A 163 6.47 -21.81 -19.65
N SER A 164 5.70 -21.19 -20.55
CA SER A 164 4.51 -20.40 -20.20
C SER A 164 4.82 -19.32 -19.15
N LEU A 165 6.00 -18.70 -19.23
CA LEU A 165 6.36 -17.57 -18.38
C LEU A 165 5.76 -16.30 -18.95
N ASP A 166 5.12 -15.50 -18.10
CA ASP A 166 4.76 -14.13 -18.45
C ASP A 166 6.00 -13.24 -18.51
N ILE A 167 5.94 -12.19 -19.31
CA ILE A 167 7.05 -11.24 -19.47
C ILE A 167 6.60 -9.85 -19.02
N LEU A 168 7.24 -9.31 -17.99
CA LEU A 168 7.19 -7.90 -17.68
C LEU A 168 8.21 -7.18 -18.57
N THR A 169 7.72 -6.41 -19.55
CA THR A 169 8.57 -5.66 -20.48
C THR A 169 8.76 -4.26 -19.97
N GLU A 170 9.96 -3.95 -19.44
CA GLU A 170 10.28 -2.64 -18.90
C GLU A 170 10.62 -1.63 -19.98
N VAL A 171 10.01 -0.44 -19.89
CA VAL A 171 10.22 0.72 -20.76
C VAL A 171 10.42 1.99 -19.96
N ILE A 172 11.19 2.94 -20.50
CA ILE A 172 11.48 4.24 -19.91
C ILE A 172 11.17 5.38 -20.87
N TYR A 173 11.26 5.15 -22.19
CA TYR A 173 11.11 6.14 -23.24
C TYR A 173 10.03 5.76 -24.26
N GLU A 174 9.52 6.76 -25.01
CA GLU A 174 8.50 6.58 -26.04
C GLU A 174 8.93 5.61 -27.15
N GLU A 175 10.21 5.63 -27.54
CA GLU A 175 10.76 4.69 -28.54
C GLU A 175 10.70 3.24 -28.04
N GLU A 176 10.94 3.02 -26.75
CA GLU A 176 10.83 1.68 -26.15
C GLU A 176 9.38 1.21 -26.06
N VAL A 177 8.43 2.14 -25.82
CA VAL A 177 6.98 1.84 -25.88
C VAL A 177 6.59 1.37 -27.28
N ALA A 178 7.04 2.07 -28.33
CA ALA A 178 6.75 1.70 -29.72
C ALA A 178 7.34 0.31 -30.05
N ARG A 179 8.54 0.02 -29.57
CA ARG A 179 9.20 -1.32 -29.70
C ARG A 179 8.41 -2.39 -28.95
N ALA A 180 8.00 -2.12 -27.68
CA ALA A 180 7.21 -3.06 -26.87
C ALA A 180 5.90 -3.45 -27.58
N VAL A 181 5.19 -2.46 -28.15
CA VAL A 181 3.97 -2.69 -28.94
C VAL A 181 4.24 -3.52 -30.18
N ALA A 182 5.29 -3.19 -30.94
CA ALA A 182 5.68 -3.92 -32.16
C ALA A 182 6.10 -5.39 -31.86
N LEU A 183 6.71 -5.62 -30.70
CA LEU A 183 7.12 -6.95 -30.22
C LEU A 183 5.97 -7.75 -29.57
N GLY A 184 4.78 -7.17 -29.45
CA GLY A 184 3.61 -7.86 -28.90
C GLY A 184 3.64 -8.03 -27.38
N ALA A 185 4.35 -7.17 -26.65
CA ALA A 185 4.42 -7.20 -25.19
C ALA A 185 3.03 -7.03 -24.57
N LYS A 186 2.67 -7.90 -23.61
CA LYS A 186 1.35 -7.90 -22.96
C LYS A 186 1.34 -7.18 -21.63
N ILE A 187 2.42 -7.26 -20.86
CA ILE A 187 2.60 -6.56 -19.59
C ILE A 187 3.76 -5.57 -19.78
N ILE A 188 3.47 -4.30 -19.63
CA ILE A 188 4.43 -3.22 -19.87
C ILE A 188 4.69 -2.50 -18.56
N GLY A 189 5.93 -2.59 -18.09
CA GLY A 189 6.43 -1.90 -16.91
C GLY A 189 6.95 -0.52 -17.28
N ILE A 190 6.32 0.53 -16.77
CA ILE A 190 6.80 1.91 -16.93
C ILE A 190 7.63 2.27 -15.70
N ASN A 191 8.95 2.32 -15.88
CA ASN A 191 9.87 2.65 -14.81
C ASN A 191 10.00 4.17 -14.66
N HIS A 192 9.56 4.72 -13.52
CA HIS A 192 9.68 6.15 -13.22
C HIS A 192 11.11 6.58 -12.94
N ARG A 193 12.00 5.63 -12.58
CA ARG A 193 13.40 5.95 -12.28
C ARG A 193 14.19 6.16 -13.57
N ASN A 194 14.86 7.29 -13.65
CA ASN A 194 15.89 7.52 -14.66
C ASN A 194 17.15 6.76 -14.26
N LEU A 195 17.63 5.85 -15.13
CA LEU A 195 18.81 5.03 -14.85
C LEU A 195 20.14 5.77 -15.05
N HIS A 196 20.11 7.04 -15.50
CA HIS A 196 21.30 7.89 -15.60
C HIS A 196 21.64 8.59 -14.29
N ASP A 197 20.63 9.19 -13.63
CA ASP A 197 20.80 10.06 -12.46
C ASP A 197 20.00 9.59 -11.24
N LEU A 198 19.26 8.48 -11.36
CA LEU A 198 18.37 7.88 -10.35
C LEU A 198 17.19 8.77 -9.94
N SER A 199 16.92 9.86 -10.65
CA SER A 199 15.74 10.71 -10.43
C SER A 199 14.43 9.96 -10.69
N ILE A 200 13.35 10.40 -10.07
CA ILE A 200 12.00 9.81 -10.18
C ILE A 200 11.08 10.81 -10.88
N ASP A 201 10.38 10.34 -11.90
CA ASP A 201 9.37 11.09 -12.64
C ASP A 201 8.05 10.31 -12.68
N LEU A 202 7.15 10.58 -11.73
CA LEU A 202 5.84 9.91 -11.63
C LEU A 202 4.93 10.23 -12.83
N GLY A 203 5.07 11.41 -13.44
CA GLY A 203 4.30 11.81 -14.62
C GLY A 203 4.57 10.95 -15.87
N ARG A 204 5.64 10.12 -15.85
CA ARG A 204 5.97 9.20 -16.94
C ARG A 204 4.86 8.20 -17.23
N SER A 205 4.20 7.66 -16.20
CA SER A 205 3.07 6.73 -16.40
C SER A 205 1.93 7.37 -17.17
N ALA A 206 1.56 8.61 -16.86
CA ALA A 206 0.51 9.30 -17.60
C ALA A 206 0.87 9.49 -19.08
N ARG A 207 2.12 9.93 -19.36
CA ARG A 207 2.59 10.16 -20.74
C ARG A 207 2.70 8.87 -21.54
N LEU A 208 3.39 7.84 -21.00
CA LEU A 208 3.67 6.62 -21.76
C LEU A 208 2.45 5.70 -21.87
N SER A 209 1.59 5.62 -20.85
CA SER A 209 0.38 4.80 -20.92
C SER A 209 -0.61 5.26 -22.00
N ALA A 210 -0.60 6.55 -22.33
CA ALA A 210 -1.43 7.10 -23.41
C ALA A 210 -1.03 6.61 -24.80
N LEU A 211 0.19 6.10 -24.96
CA LEU A 211 0.72 5.57 -26.23
C LEU A 211 0.47 4.06 -26.39
N LEU A 212 -0.06 3.39 -25.35
CA LEU A 212 -0.25 1.96 -25.32
C LEU A 212 -1.66 1.56 -25.77
N PRO A 213 -1.82 0.37 -26.38
CA PRO A 213 -3.12 -0.20 -26.66
C PRO A 213 -3.99 -0.31 -25.40
N ALA A 214 -5.30 -0.22 -25.56
CA ALA A 214 -6.24 -0.24 -24.43
C ALA A 214 -6.22 -1.55 -23.64
N ASP A 215 -5.89 -2.65 -24.30
CA ASP A 215 -5.79 -4.01 -23.74
C ASP A 215 -4.41 -4.35 -23.16
N ALA A 216 -3.41 -3.48 -23.32
CA ALA A 216 -2.11 -3.65 -22.67
C ALA A 216 -2.23 -3.51 -21.15
N VAL A 217 -1.59 -4.42 -20.41
CA VAL A 217 -1.46 -4.32 -18.96
C VAL A 217 -0.29 -3.41 -18.60
N VAL A 218 -0.59 -2.30 -17.93
CA VAL A 218 0.41 -1.30 -17.52
C VAL A 218 0.76 -1.46 -16.05
N VAL A 219 2.05 -1.59 -15.75
CA VAL A 219 2.61 -1.62 -14.39
C VAL A 219 3.47 -0.39 -14.18
N SER A 220 3.15 0.42 -13.18
CA SER A 220 4.01 1.54 -12.75
C SER A 220 5.04 1.05 -11.74
N GLU A 221 6.31 1.39 -11.98
CA GLU A 221 7.44 0.95 -11.18
C GLU A 221 8.26 2.14 -10.67
N SER A 222 8.83 2.01 -9.49
CA SER A 222 9.65 3.01 -8.80
C SER A 222 8.88 4.25 -8.33
N GLY A 223 9.25 4.76 -7.16
CA GLY A 223 8.70 6.00 -6.62
C GLY A 223 7.32 5.91 -5.99
N ILE A 224 6.71 4.74 -5.94
CA ILE A 224 5.43 4.51 -5.26
C ILE A 224 5.69 4.45 -3.76
N ARG A 225 5.28 5.48 -3.02
CA ARG A 225 5.63 5.64 -1.60
C ARG A 225 4.45 5.47 -0.65
N ASP A 226 3.26 5.84 -1.09
CA ASP A 226 2.06 5.92 -0.27
C ASP A 226 0.79 5.66 -1.09
N ASN A 227 -0.33 5.58 -0.40
CA ASN A 227 -1.63 5.35 -1.02
C ASN A 227 -2.10 6.56 -1.86
N ALA A 228 -1.68 7.78 -1.53
CA ALA A 228 -2.01 8.97 -2.32
C ALA A 228 -1.39 8.87 -3.72
N THR A 229 -0.11 8.49 -3.82
CA THR A 229 0.57 8.21 -5.09
C THR A 229 -0.13 7.08 -5.88
N VAL A 230 -0.56 6.02 -5.19
CA VAL A 230 -1.34 4.93 -5.83
C VAL A 230 -2.63 5.46 -6.44
N ARG A 231 -3.39 6.28 -5.70
CA ARG A 231 -4.66 6.87 -6.16
C ARG A 231 -4.46 7.82 -7.35
N GLU A 232 -3.41 8.63 -7.32
CA GLU A 232 -3.06 9.54 -8.43
C GLU A 232 -2.77 8.77 -9.72
N LEU A 233 -1.97 7.71 -9.63
CA LEU A 233 -1.53 6.92 -10.78
C LEU A 233 -2.53 5.84 -11.21
N ALA A 234 -3.53 5.50 -10.41
CA ALA A 234 -4.47 4.41 -10.68
C ALA A 234 -5.27 4.59 -11.98
N GLY A 235 -5.48 5.86 -12.42
CA GLY A 235 -6.09 6.17 -13.71
C GLY A 235 -5.23 5.80 -14.93
N HIS A 236 -3.93 5.55 -14.75
CA HIS A 236 -2.96 5.30 -15.81
C HIS A 236 -2.39 3.87 -15.79
N SER A 237 -2.57 3.14 -14.69
CA SER A 237 -1.90 1.86 -14.45
C SER A 237 -2.87 0.78 -13.99
N ASN A 238 -2.64 -0.45 -14.44
CA ASN A 238 -3.36 -1.63 -13.97
C ASN A 238 -2.79 -2.11 -12.63
N ALA A 239 -1.48 -1.93 -12.44
CA ALA A 239 -0.76 -2.42 -11.28
C ALA A 239 0.42 -1.52 -10.89
N PHE A 240 0.90 -1.72 -9.67
CA PHE A 240 2.06 -1.05 -9.10
C PHE A 240 3.08 -2.08 -8.63
N LEU A 241 4.36 -1.93 -9.03
CA LEU A 241 5.45 -2.71 -8.51
C LEU A 241 6.15 -1.90 -7.41
N VAL A 242 6.11 -2.42 -6.17
CA VAL A 242 6.60 -1.71 -4.97
C VAL A 242 7.52 -2.61 -4.15
N GLY A 243 8.70 -2.11 -3.86
CA GLY A 243 9.73 -2.85 -3.11
C GLY A 243 10.22 -2.10 -1.88
N SER A 244 11.17 -1.19 -2.03
CA SER A 244 11.89 -0.55 -0.92
C SER A 244 10.97 0.07 0.13
N GLN A 245 9.87 0.68 -0.29
CA GLN A 245 8.89 1.29 0.61
C GLN A 245 8.29 0.28 1.60
N LEU A 246 8.13 -0.96 1.19
CA LEU A 246 7.57 -2.02 2.03
C LEU A 246 8.65 -2.72 2.85
N THR A 247 9.74 -3.14 2.18
CA THR A 247 10.78 -3.95 2.84
C THR A 247 11.65 -3.18 3.84
N SER A 248 11.69 -1.84 3.75
CA SER A 248 12.39 -0.99 4.73
C SER A 248 11.61 -0.81 6.05
N GLN A 249 10.32 -1.12 6.07
CA GLN A 249 9.49 -0.89 7.26
C GLN A 249 9.67 -2.01 8.30
N PRO A 250 9.69 -1.68 9.60
CA PRO A 250 9.72 -2.68 10.66
C PRO A 250 8.54 -3.65 10.57
N ASP A 251 7.33 -3.13 10.38
CA ASP A 251 6.09 -3.87 10.19
C ASP A 251 5.67 -3.83 8.70
N ILE A 252 6.03 -4.90 7.99
CA ILE A 252 5.72 -5.04 6.55
C ILE A 252 4.21 -5.22 6.32
N ASP A 253 3.50 -5.88 7.21
CA ASP A 253 2.05 -6.09 7.07
C ASP A 253 1.30 -4.76 7.17
N ARG A 254 1.65 -3.93 8.17
CA ARG A 254 1.11 -2.58 8.32
C ARG A 254 1.41 -1.73 7.08
N ALA A 255 2.66 -1.73 6.62
CA ALA A 255 3.07 -0.95 5.45
C ALA A 255 2.33 -1.38 4.17
N ALA A 256 2.12 -2.67 3.98
CA ALA A 256 1.35 -3.19 2.85
C ALA A 256 -0.13 -2.80 2.93
N ARG A 257 -0.76 -2.85 4.13
CA ARG A 257 -2.14 -2.39 4.33
C ARG A 257 -2.28 -0.90 4.06
N GLU A 258 -1.36 -0.10 4.59
CA GLU A 258 -1.34 1.35 4.39
C GLU A 258 -1.22 1.71 2.91
N LEU A 259 -0.30 1.07 2.18
CA LEU A 259 -0.13 1.28 0.75
C LEU A 259 -1.39 0.94 -0.05
N VAL A 260 -2.04 -0.18 0.27
CA VAL A 260 -3.18 -0.70 -0.51
C VAL A 260 -4.49 0.02 -0.19
N TYR A 261 -4.72 0.37 1.07
CA TYR A 261 -6.01 0.90 1.54
C TYR A 261 -5.94 2.36 2.01
N GLY A 262 -4.74 2.88 2.27
CA GLY A 262 -4.56 4.17 2.93
C GLY A 262 -4.73 4.07 4.45
N VAL A 263 -4.71 5.22 5.10
CA VAL A 263 -4.81 5.33 6.55
C VAL A 263 -6.28 5.37 6.96
N ASN A 264 -6.81 4.29 7.55
CA ASN A 264 -8.21 4.21 7.92
C ASN A 264 -8.39 3.62 9.32
N LYS A 265 -9.41 4.10 10.02
CA LYS A 265 -9.82 3.68 11.36
C LYS A 265 -11.19 3.02 11.33
N VAL A 266 -11.38 1.98 12.12
CA VAL A 266 -12.70 1.41 12.45
C VAL A 266 -12.95 1.62 13.93
N CYS A 267 -13.89 2.49 14.26
CA CYS A 267 -14.20 2.89 15.61
C CYS A 267 -15.31 2.03 16.24
N GLY A 268 -15.38 2.00 17.58
CA GLY A 268 -16.42 1.30 18.32
C GLY A 268 -16.31 -0.22 18.24
N LEU A 269 -15.09 -0.74 18.34
CA LEU A 269 -14.83 -2.17 18.45
C LEU A 269 -15.17 -2.66 19.85
N THR A 270 -16.04 -3.65 19.96
CA THR A 270 -16.52 -4.19 21.24
C THR A 270 -16.20 -5.65 21.46
N THR A 271 -15.61 -6.32 20.46
CA THR A 271 -15.25 -7.74 20.54
C THR A 271 -13.95 -8.03 19.76
N PRO A 272 -13.19 -9.07 20.13
CA PRO A 272 -12.04 -9.54 19.37
C PRO A 272 -12.36 -9.82 17.90
N THR A 273 -13.48 -10.46 17.62
CA THR A 273 -13.90 -10.78 16.24
C THR A 273 -14.13 -9.52 15.39
N ALA A 274 -14.63 -8.44 16.00
CA ALA A 274 -14.81 -7.16 15.30
C ALA A 274 -13.45 -6.53 14.95
N ALA A 275 -12.46 -6.60 15.83
CA ALA A 275 -11.11 -6.12 15.59
C ALA A 275 -10.43 -6.93 14.47
N GLN A 276 -10.52 -8.26 14.53
CA GLN A 276 -10.01 -9.15 13.47
C GLN A 276 -10.67 -8.86 12.11
N ALA A 277 -11.99 -8.63 12.09
CA ALA A 277 -12.69 -8.27 10.85
C ALA A 277 -12.24 -6.90 10.30
N ALA A 278 -12.03 -5.91 11.17
CA ALA A 278 -11.54 -4.59 10.77
C ALA A 278 -10.12 -4.67 10.18
N ARG A 279 -9.20 -5.38 10.86
CA ARG A 279 -7.84 -5.61 10.38
C ARG A 279 -7.83 -6.38 9.07
N ALA A 280 -8.57 -7.46 8.97
CA ALA A 280 -8.67 -8.28 7.75
C ALA A 280 -9.27 -7.51 6.57
N ALA A 281 -10.15 -6.53 6.81
CA ALA A 281 -10.67 -5.63 5.79
C ALA A 281 -9.61 -4.64 5.28
N GLY A 282 -8.64 -4.22 6.13
CA GLY A 282 -7.57 -3.30 5.76
C GLY A 282 -7.37 -2.11 6.72
N ALA A 283 -8.06 -2.06 7.85
CA ALA A 283 -7.90 -0.99 8.83
C ALA A 283 -6.49 -0.97 9.44
N LEU A 284 -5.97 0.23 9.71
CA LEU A 284 -4.74 0.44 10.47
C LEU A 284 -5.03 0.72 11.94
N TYR A 285 -6.16 1.39 12.22
CA TYR A 285 -6.54 1.80 13.56
C TYR A 285 -7.84 1.16 14.00
N GLY A 286 -7.90 0.76 15.29
CA GLY A 286 -9.08 0.23 15.96
C GLY A 286 -9.52 1.12 17.12
N GLY A 287 -10.71 1.74 17.04
CA GLY A 287 -11.23 2.62 18.10
C GLY A 287 -11.93 1.84 19.22
N LEU A 288 -11.48 2.04 20.46
CA LEU A 288 -12.09 1.53 21.70
C LEU A 288 -12.71 2.70 22.44
N VAL A 289 -14.02 2.65 22.69
CA VAL A 289 -14.75 3.76 23.31
C VAL A 289 -14.82 3.54 24.81
N PHE A 290 -14.23 4.45 25.58
CA PHE A 290 -14.26 4.48 27.05
C PHE A 290 -15.20 5.57 27.54
N GLU A 291 -16.53 5.35 27.32
CA GLU A 291 -17.57 6.29 27.65
C GLU A 291 -18.83 5.54 28.05
N ASP A 292 -19.18 5.57 29.34
CA ASP A 292 -20.28 4.76 29.91
C ASP A 292 -21.62 4.99 29.25
N ALA A 293 -21.89 6.21 28.78
CA ALA A 293 -23.13 6.56 28.08
C ALA A 293 -23.17 5.99 26.63
N SER A 294 -22.06 5.51 26.10
CA SER A 294 -22.01 5.00 24.73
C SER A 294 -22.47 3.55 24.65
N PRO A 295 -23.31 3.18 23.69
CA PRO A 295 -23.63 1.77 23.43
C PRO A 295 -22.42 0.95 22.92
N ARG A 296 -21.30 1.62 22.64
CA ARG A 296 -20.03 1.04 22.18
C ARG A 296 -18.96 1.05 23.27
N ASN A 297 -19.36 1.34 24.53
CA ASN A 297 -18.46 1.35 25.66
C ASN A 297 -17.78 -0.01 25.86
N VAL A 298 -16.51 0.00 26.22
CA VAL A 298 -15.75 -1.20 26.63
C VAL A 298 -15.05 -0.93 27.96
N SER A 299 -14.94 -1.97 28.79
CA SER A 299 -14.09 -1.92 29.98
C SER A 299 -12.63 -2.07 29.59
N ARG A 300 -11.71 -1.74 30.51
CA ARG A 300 -10.26 -1.97 30.31
C ARG A 300 -9.94 -3.44 30.09
N GLU A 301 -10.64 -4.34 30.76
CA GLU A 301 -10.48 -5.81 30.62
C GLU A 301 -10.93 -6.26 29.22
N THR A 302 -12.09 -5.78 28.74
CA THR A 302 -12.55 -6.07 27.38
C THR A 302 -11.60 -5.49 26.33
N ALA A 303 -11.08 -4.30 26.55
CA ALA A 303 -10.09 -3.69 25.67
C ALA A 303 -8.80 -4.53 25.62
N ALA A 304 -8.29 -4.99 26.76
CA ALA A 304 -7.13 -5.87 26.83
C ALA A 304 -7.37 -7.20 26.09
N GLU A 305 -8.56 -7.80 26.23
CA GLU A 305 -8.94 -9.01 25.50
C GLU A 305 -8.96 -8.77 23.98
N ILE A 306 -9.55 -7.66 23.51
CA ILE A 306 -9.59 -7.29 22.09
C ILE A 306 -8.16 -7.14 21.54
N ILE A 307 -7.30 -6.40 22.23
CA ILE A 307 -5.91 -6.15 21.85
C ILE A 307 -5.10 -7.45 21.79
N ALA A 308 -5.24 -8.31 22.80
CA ALA A 308 -4.52 -9.59 22.85
C ALA A 308 -4.87 -10.53 21.68
N HIS A 309 -6.11 -10.48 21.18
CA HIS A 309 -6.57 -11.33 20.08
C HIS A 309 -6.31 -10.73 18.68
N GLU A 310 -6.08 -9.43 18.59
CA GLU A 310 -5.73 -8.74 17.33
C GLU A 310 -4.69 -7.65 17.61
N PRO A 311 -3.41 -8.01 17.81
CA PRO A 311 -2.37 -7.04 18.16
C PRO A 311 -1.87 -6.21 16.97
N ASP A 312 -2.24 -6.56 15.74
CA ASP A 312 -1.75 -5.91 14.51
C ASP A 312 -2.52 -4.62 14.13
N LEU A 313 -3.45 -4.16 14.99
CA LEU A 313 -4.05 -2.84 14.93
C LEU A 313 -3.35 -1.88 15.89
N THR A 314 -3.22 -0.60 15.51
CA THR A 314 -2.94 0.45 16.49
C THR A 314 -4.26 0.87 17.13
N TYR A 315 -4.38 0.68 18.45
CA TYR A 315 -5.63 1.00 19.12
C TYR A 315 -5.69 2.45 19.56
N VAL A 316 -6.90 3.02 19.41
CA VAL A 316 -7.25 4.40 19.73
C VAL A 316 -8.22 4.39 20.91
N ALA A 317 -7.80 4.92 22.06
CA ALA A 317 -8.67 5.12 23.22
C ALA A 317 -9.51 6.39 23.00
N VAL A 318 -10.81 6.22 22.80
CA VAL A 318 -11.75 7.33 22.53
C VAL A 318 -12.55 7.65 23.79
N SER A 319 -12.52 8.91 24.24
CA SER A 319 -13.31 9.35 25.40
C SER A 319 -13.74 10.81 25.27
N ARG A 320 -14.83 11.15 25.97
CA ARG A 320 -15.37 12.52 26.06
C ARG A 320 -14.87 13.29 27.30
N ARG A 321 -14.00 12.69 28.10
CA ARG A 321 -13.42 13.32 29.30
C ARG A 321 -12.52 14.50 28.94
N THR A 322 -12.26 15.37 29.89
CA THR A 322 -11.33 16.50 29.78
C THR A 322 -10.02 16.26 30.51
N ASP A 323 -9.90 15.15 31.25
CA ASP A 323 -8.70 14.75 32.00
C ASP A 323 -8.60 13.22 32.13
N GLY A 324 -7.53 12.73 32.78
CA GLY A 324 -7.37 11.31 33.12
C GLY A 324 -7.19 10.39 31.90
N TYR A 325 -6.70 10.87 30.76
CA TYR A 325 -6.42 10.05 29.59
C TYR A 325 -5.29 9.03 29.84
N ALA A 326 -4.34 9.34 30.73
CA ALA A 326 -3.31 8.40 31.15
C ALA A 326 -3.88 7.09 31.72
N ASP A 327 -5.02 7.17 32.41
CA ASP A 327 -5.70 6.00 32.98
C ASP A 327 -6.25 5.04 31.89
N LEU A 328 -6.39 5.50 30.65
CA LEU A 328 -6.84 4.68 29.53
C LEU A 328 -5.72 3.90 28.86
N ILE A 329 -4.45 4.32 29.09
CA ILE A 329 -3.31 3.70 28.44
C ILE A 329 -3.08 2.30 29.01
N GLN A 330 -2.95 1.36 28.11
CA GLN A 330 -2.51 -0.02 28.35
C GLN A 330 -1.77 -0.52 27.11
N GLU A 331 -1.11 -1.67 27.22
CA GLU A 331 -0.37 -2.27 26.09
C GLU A 331 -1.25 -2.33 24.83
N GLY A 332 -0.72 -1.91 23.69
CA GLY A 332 -1.40 -1.87 22.39
C GLY A 332 -2.18 -0.59 22.10
N ILE A 333 -2.43 0.29 23.09
CA ILE A 333 -3.00 1.63 22.85
C ILE A 333 -1.86 2.57 22.45
N GLY A 334 -1.88 3.01 21.20
CA GLY A 334 -0.92 3.95 20.63
C GLY A 334 -1.47 5.35 20.42
N VAL A 335 -2.77 5.56 20.67
CA VAL A 335 -3.43 6.85 20.44
C VAL A 335 -4.49 7.10 21.51
N VAL A 336 -4.59 8.35 21.99
CA VAL A 336 -5.77 8.85 22.70
C VAL A 336 -6.53 9.83 21.81
N GLN A 337 -7.83 9.63 21.66
CA GLN A 337 -8.70 10.55 20.92
C GLN A 337 -9.55 11.35 21.89
N VAL A 338 -9.25 12.62 22.00
CA VAL A 338 -9.99 13.59 22.82
C VAL A 338 -11.28 13.96 22.09
N HIS A 339 -12.41 13.44 22.56
CA HIS A 339 -13.75 13.71 22.01
C HIS A 339 -14.57 14.57 22.98
N ALA A 340 -13.91 15.34 23.87
CA ALA A 340 -14.53 16.26 24.79
C ALA A 340 -15.39 17.30 24.06
N PRO A 341 -16.47 17.82 24.68
CA PRO A 341 -17.17 18.97 24.16
C PRO A 341 -16.24 20.15 23.88
N TYR A 342 -16.67 21.06 23.01
CA TYR A 342 -15.92 22.29 22.73
C TYR A 342 -15.69 23.11 24.03
N GLN A 343 -14.45 23.56 24.26
CA GLN A 343 -14.06 24.21 25.50
C GLN A 343 -14.35 25.72 25.53
N GLY A 344 -15.05 26.25 24.52
CA GLY A 344 -15.51 27.63 24.48
C GLY A 344 -14.55 28.62 23.82
N SER A 345 -13.29 28.28 23.66
CA SER A 345 -12.31 29.07 22.90
C SER A 345 -11.16 28.21 22.36
N THR A 346 -10.46 28.69 21.33
CA THR A 346 -9.27 28.04 20.80
C THR A 346 -8.16 27.87 21.85
N ASP A 347 -7.92 28.89 22.66
CA ASP A 347 -6.90 28.83 23.72
C ASP A 347 -7.23 27.74 24.77
N ALA A 348 -8.52 27.58 25.10
CA ALA A 348 -8.95 26.54 26.04
C ALA A 348 -8.85 25.12 25.42
N GLU A 349 -9.07 24.99 24.12
CA GLU A 349 -8.85 23.73 23.39
C GLU A 349 -7.37 23.36 23.37
N ILE A 350 -6.48 24.31 23.04
CA ILE A 350 -5.03 24.09 23.06
C ILE A 350 -4.56 23.70 24.47
N ALA A 351 -5.01 24.44 25.49
CA ALA A 351 -4.65 24.14 26.89
C ALA A 351 -5.13 22.73 27.33
N LEU A 352 -6.31 22.27 26.88
CA LEU A 352 -6.78 20.91 27.12
C LEU A 352 -5.85 19.89 26.48
N LEU A 353 -5.46 20.08 25.21
CA LEU A 353 -4.64 19.15 24.45
C LEU A 353 -3.21 19.08 24.99
N ASP A 354 -2.63 20.23 25.35
CA ASP A 354 -1.31 20.31 26.00
C ASP A 354 -1.32 19.55 27.33
N ALA A 355 -2.38 19.75 28.14
CA ALA A 355 -2.53 19.01 29.39
C ALA A 355 -2.70 17.49 29.20
N VAL A 356 -3.33 17.05 28.11
CA VAL A 356 -3.41 15.61 27.78
C VAL A 356 -2.04 15.10 27.34
N THR A 357 -1.36 15.81 26.46
CA THR A 357 -0.02 15.47 25.95
C THR A 357 1.00 15.35 27.07
N ASP A 358 1.01 16.27 28.02
CA ASP A 358 1.91 16.26 29.19
C ASP A 358 1.70 15.04 30.12
N ASN A 359 0.52 14.41 30.06
CA ASN A 359 0.14 13.31 30.96
C ASN A 359 0.12 11.94 30.30
N VAL A 360 0.31 11.81 28.97
CA VAL A 360 0.42 10.53 28.28
C VAL A 360 1.88 10.22 27.92
N PRO A 361 2.25 8.93 27.72
CA PRO A 361 3.61 8.58 27.28
C PRO A 361 3.98 9.22 25.93
N GLU A 362 5.24 9.62 25.72
CA GLU A 362 5.73 10.27 24.49
C GLU A 362 5.45 9.49 23.20
N ASN A 363 5.30 8.18 23.28
CA ASN A 363 4.99 7.32 22.12
C ASN A 363 3.48 7.15 21.85
N VAL A 364 2.62 7.84 22.61
CA VAL A 364 1.16 7.83 22.42
C VAL A 364 0.74 9.14 21.76
N GLN A 365 0.12 9.01 20.60
CA GLN A 365 -0.40 10.16 19.86
C GLN A 365 -1.65 10.76 20.52
N VAL A 366 -1.82 12.06 20.36
CA VAL A 366 -3.01 12.80 20.83
C VAL A 366 -3.80 13.30 19.64
N TRP A 367 -5.01 12.76 19.44
CA TRP A 367 -5.93 13.16 18.38
C TRP A 367 -7.09 13.96 18.93
N ARG A 368 -7.55 14.98 18.22
CA ARG A 368 -8.74 15.77 18.60
C ARG A 368 -9.91 15.53 17.64
N ALA A 369 -11.06 15.16 18.16
CA ALA A 369 -12.31 15.17 17.40
C ALA A 369 -12.89 16.59 17.37
N VAL A 370 -13.03 17.15 16.17
CA VAL A 370 -13.58 18.50 15.95
C VAL A 370 -14.96 18.35 15.32
N SER A 371 -15.98 18.94 15.97
CA SER A 371 -17.32 19.05 15.39
C SER A 371 -17.33 20.09 14.28
N MET A 372 -17.71 19.67 13.07
CA MET A 372 -17.86 20.54 11.90
C MET A 372 -19.25 21.17 11.82
N THR A 373 -20.13 20.87 12.79
CA THR A 373 -21.48 21.44 12.94
C THR A 373 -21.65 21.96 14.37
N GLY A 374 -22.56 22.88 14.57
CA GLY A 374 -22.86 23.42 15.91
C GLY A 374 -22.61 24.93 16.02
N ASP A 375 -22.46 25.40 17.27
CA ASP A 375 -22.42 26.82 17.60
C ASP A 375 -21.03 27.47 17.46
N HIS A 376 -20.02 26.71 16.97
CA HIS A 376 -18.64 27.23 16.76
C HIS A 376 -18.17 26.92 15.34
N ASP A 377 -17.19 27.69 14.88
CA ASP A 377 -16.54 27.48 13.58
C ASP A 377 -15.53 26.33 13.69
N GLY A 378 -15.97 25.12 13.33
CA GLY A 378 -15.13 23.91 13.37
C GLY A 378 -13.94 23.99 12.39
N ALA A 379 -14.10 24.67 11.25
CA ALA A 379 -13.04 24.83 10.27
C ALA A 379 -11.93 25.77 10.80
N ALA A 380 -12.31 26.88 11.43
CA ALA A 380 -11.36 27.80 12.06
C ALA A 380 -10.65 27.13 13.24
N LEU A 381 -11.36 26.36 14.05
CA LEU A 381 -10.77 25.59 15.15
C LEU A 381 -9.78 24.56 14.65
N ALA A 382 -10.12 23.76 13.61
CA ALA A 382 -9.25 22.76 13.03
C ALA A 382 -7.92 23.38 12.55
N ARG A 383 -7.96 24.53 11.84
CA ARG A 383 -6.76 25.25 11.42
C ARG A 383 -5.89 25.70 12.62
N ALA A 384 -6.52 26.31 13.62
CA ALA A 384 -5.80 26.79 14.78
C ALA A 384 -5.09 25.66 15.55
N LEU A 385 -5.71 24.47 15.62
CA LEU A 385 -5.10 23.29 16.24
C LEU A 385 -3.91 22.74 15.43
N VAL A 386 -3.99 22.78 14.11
CA VAL A 386 -2.87 22.43 13.22
C VAL A 386 -1.73 23.44 13.36
N GLU A 387 -2.05 24.76 13.36
CA GLU A 387 -1.06 25.83 13.50
C GLU A 387 -0.35 25.81 14.86
N SER A 388 -1.03 25.36 15.92
CA SER A 388 -0.45 25.27 17.27
C SER A 388 0.44 24.05 17.51
N ASP A 389 0.43 23.07 16.58
CA ASP A 389 1.15 21.79 16.73
C ASP A 389 0.76 21.00 18.01
N SER A 390 -0.49 21.22 18.47
CA SER A 390 -1.00 20.60 19.71
C SER A 390 -1.67 19.24 19.49
N VAL A 391 -1.71 18.75 18.25
CA VAL A 391 -2.33 17.47 17.89
C VAL A 391 -1.52 16.73 16.83
N ASP A 392 -1.49 15.40 16.94
CA ASP A 392 -0.93 14.53 15.89
C ASP A 392 -1.91 14.28 14.73
N ALA A 393 -3.23 14.32 15.01
CA ALA A 393 -4.27 14.22 13.98
C ALA A 393 -5.61 14.79 14.46
N LEU A 394 -6.44 15.12 13.49
CA LEU A 394 -7.83 15.55 13.69
C LEU A 394 -8.81 14.45 13.25
N VAL A 395 -9.95 14.36 13.94
CA VAL A 395 -11.12 13.59 13.49
C VAL A 395 -12.27 14.57 13.25
N LEU A 396 -12.59 14.83 11.99
CA LEU A 396 -13.63 15.78 11.58
C LEU A 396 -14.98 15.08 11.53
N ASP A 397 -15.89 15.38 12.47
CA ASP A 397 -17.17 14.70 12.64
C ASP A 397 -18.37 15.68 12.59
N ALA A 398 -19.56 15.15 12.39
CA ALA A 398 -20.83 15.88 12.39
C ALA A 398 -21.41 16.01 13.81
N GLY A 399 -20.79 16.77 14.70
CA GLY A 399 -21.32 17.01 16.04
C GLY A 399 -20.76 16.07 17.11
N ASP A 400 -21.63 15.58 18.00
CA ASP A 400 -21.25 14.84 19.23
C ASP A 400 -20.70 13.41 19.01
N GLY A 401 -20.51 12.99 17.77
CA GLY A 401 -19.96 11.69 17.40
C GLY A 401 -20.94 10.52 17.47
N GLY A 402 -20.77 9.55 16.56
CA GLY A 402 -21.53 8.29 16.59
C GLY A 402 -23.03 8.39 16.27
N THR A 403 -23.53 9.56 15.90
CA THR A 403 -24.96 9.82 15.58
C THR A 403 -25.36 9.29 14.20
N GLY A 404 -24.36 8.99 13.33
CA GLY A 404 -24.59 8.58 11.94
C GLY A 404 -25.02 9.74 11.02
N THR A 405 -24.90 10.99 11.48
CA THR A 405 -25.20 12.19 10.70
C THR A 405 -23.98 12.60 9.90
N SER A 406 -24.15 13.06 8.66
CA SER A 406 -23.10 13.69 7.84
C SER A 406 -23.25 15.22 7.89
N PHE A 407 -22.17 15.92 7.56
CA PHE A 407 -22.11 17.37 7.40
C PHE A 407 -21.70 17.74 5.98
N ASP A 408 -21.69 19.02 5.66
CA ASP A 408 -21.20 19.52 4.37
C ASP A 408 -19.67 19.45 4.33
N TRP A 409 -19.13 18.48 3.64
CA TRP A 409 -17.68 18.26 3.52
C TRP A 409 -16.96 19.32 2.70
N SER A 410 -17.67 20.13 1.90
CA SER A 410 -17.06 21.23 1.12
C SER A 410 -16.47 22.33 2.02
N GLY A 411 -16.91 22.39 3.28
CA GLY A 411 -16.38 23.31 4.28
C GLY A 411 -15.06 22.89 4.93
N ILE A 412 -14.50 21.73 4.59
CA ILE A 412 -13.23 21.27 5.16
C ILE A 412 -12.08 22.02 4.45
N PRO A 413 -11.23 22.77 5.21
CA PRO A 413 -10.10 23.48 4.64
C PRO A 413 -9.04 22.51 4.09
N ASP A 414 -8.39 22.88 2.96
CA ASP A 414 -7.36 22.04 2.35
C ASP A 414 -6.13 21.85 3.26
N ASP A 415 -5.78 22.87 4.00
CA ASP A 415 -4.60 22.94 4.88
C ASP A 415 -4.68 22.06 6.14
N VAL A 416 -5.84 21.45 6.43
CA VAL A 416 -5.99 20.50 7.54
C VAL A 416 -6.14 19.04 7.09
N LYS A 417 -6.35 18.80 5.79
CA LYS A 417 -6.70 17.48 5.27
C LYS A 417 -5.62 16.43 5.50
N ASP A 418 -4.35 16.80 5.41
CA ASP A 418 -3.20 15.88 5.47
C ASP A 418 -3.04 15.19 6.82
N ILE A 419 -3.62 15.76 7.90
CA ILE A 419 -3.61 15.13 9.23
C ILE A 419 -5.02 14.77 9.71
N SER A 420 -6.02 14.87 8.85
CA SER A 420 -7.42 14.67 9.25
C SER A 420 -7.99 13.33 8.83
N PHE A 421 -8.76 12.74 9.74
CA PHE A 421 -9.68 11.64 9.46
C PHE A 421 -11.08 12.20 9.26
N LEU A 422 -11.70 11.92 8.11
CA LEU A 422 -13.09 12.24 7.88
C LEU A 422 -13.98 11.22 8.58
N ALA A 423 -14.90 11.70 9.41
CA ALA A 423 -15.89 10.92 10.16
C ALA A 423 -17.31 11.41 9.88
N GLY A 424 -18.30 10.88 10.60
CA GLY A 424 -19.69 11.29 10.52
C GLY A 424 -20.48 10.65 9.38
N GLY A 425 -21.31 9.66 9.72
CA GLY A 425 -22.25 9.04 8.79
C GLY A 425 -21.66 8.32 7.58
N LEU A 426 -20.39 7.92 7.64
CA LEU A 426 -19.73 7.20 6.55
C LEU A 426 -20.32 5.79 6.40
N THR A 427 -20.77 5.47 5.19
CA THR A 427 -21.33 4.18 4.79
C THR A 427 -20.64 3.69 3.51
N PRO A 428 -20.68 2.39 3.18
CA PRO A 428 -20.11 1.92 1.91
C PRO A 428 -20.60 2.67 0.66
N ASP A 429 -21.80 3.27 0.72
CA ASP A 429 -22.44 3.92 -0.42
C ASP A 429 -21.98 5.38 -0.63
N ASN A 430 -21.58 6.11 0.44
CA ASN A 430 -21.08 7.49 0.34
C ASN A 430 -19.54 7.59 0.36
N LEU A 431 -18.83 6.48 0.53
CA LEU A 431 -17.36 6.47 0.56
C LEU A 431 -16.69 7.07 -0.68
N PRO A 432 -17.19 6.89 -1.93
CA PRO A 432 -16.57 7.56 -3.08
C PRO A 432 -16.52 9.09 -2.93
N ALA A 433 -17.60 9.69 -2.43
CA ALA A 433 -17.65 11.13 -2.17
C ALA A 433 -16.76 11.53 -0.98
N ALA A 434 -16.72 10.72 0.09
CA ALA A 434 -15.87 10.94 1.24
C ALA A 434 -14.37 10.89 0.88
N LEU A 435 -13.96 9.95 0.04
CA LEU A 435 -12.58 9.82 -0.45
C LEU A 435 -12.18 10.98 -1.35
N ALA A 436 -13.13 11.53 -2.14
CA ALA A 436 -12.90 12.69 -3.01
C ALA A 436 -12.64 13.98 -2.22
N VAL A 437 -12.99 14.05 -0.93
CA VAL A 437 -12.65 15.18 -0.05
C VAL A 437 -11.13 15.33 0.10
N GLY A 438 -10.39 14.21 0.07
CA GLY A 438 -8.93 14.20 0.12
C GLY A 438 -8.35 14.27 1.53
N CYS A 439 -9.09 13.93 2.58
CA CYS A 439 -8.52 13.77 3.93
C CYS A 439 -7.53 12.59 3.97
N ASN A 440 -6.57 12.63 4.90
CA ASN A 440 -5.57 11.59 5.12
C ASN A 440 -6.19 10.20 5.31
N GLY A 441 -7.31 10.12 6.05
CA GLY A 441 -7.98 8.87 6.31
C GLY A 441 -9.48 9.00 6.55
N LEU A 442 -10.11 7.85 6.78
CA LEU A 442 -11.52 7.75 7.12
C LEU A 442 -11.68 7.09 8.50
N ASP A 443 -12.66 7.56 9.28
CA ASP A 443 -13.08 6.94 10.54
C ASP A 443 -14.48 6.32 10.38
N LEU A 444 -14.52 5.00 10.19
CA LEU A 444 -15.73 4.21 9.97
C LEU A 444 -16.29 3.73 11.31
N ASN A 445 -17.58 3.96 11.57
CA ASN A 445 -18.22 3.51 12.80
C ASN A 445 -19.61 2.87 12.53
N SER A 446 -20.70 3.64 12.71
CA SER A 446 -22.08 3.13 12.62
C SER A 446 -22.45 2.60 11.25
N GLY A 447 -21.93 3.18 10.17
CA GLY A 447 -22.25 2.74 8.79
C GLY A 447 -21.66 1.38 8.39
N VAL A 448 -20.85 0.77 9.26
CA VAL A 448 -20.32 -0.60 9.08
C VAL A 448 -20.78 -1.54 10.21
N GLU A 449 -21.90 -1.21 10.86
CA GLU A 449 -22.57 -2.03 11.87
C GLU A 449 -23.81 -2.72 11.30
N TYR A 450 -24.28 -3.78 11.98
CA TYR A 450 -25.60 -4.34 11.69
C TYR A 450 -26.69 -3.31 12.00
N PRO A 451 -27.70 -3.15 11.14
CA PRO A 451 -28.77 -2.18 11.36
C PRO A 451 -29.43 -2.35 12.75
N GLY A 452 -29.49 -1.27 13.52
CA GLY A 452 -30.08 -1.25 14.85
C GLY A 452 -29.27 -1.96 15.94
N GLN A 453 -28.04 -2.38 15.68
CA GLN A 453 -27.16 -3.08 16.63
C GLN A 453 -25.86 -2.30 16.85
N ALA A 454 -25.94 -1.17 17.55
CA ALA A 454 -24.78 -0.35 17.85
C ALA A 454 -23.67 -1.16 18.56
N GLY A 455 -22.42 -0.98 18.15
CA GLY A 455 -21.25 -1.71 18.64
C GLY A 455 -21.05 -3.08 17.98
N ARG A 456 -21.98 -3.57 17.15
CA ARG A 456 -21.83 -4.85 16.47
C ARG A 456 -21.44 -4.65 15.01
N LYS A 457 -20.15 -4.82 14.69
CA LYS A 457 -19.62 -4.65 13.33
C LYS A 457 -20.11 -5.75 12.39
N ASP A 458 -20.51 -5.34 11.17
CA ASP A 458 -20.84 -6.24 10.06
C ASP A 458 -19.60 -6.44 9.19
N ALA A 459 -19.02 -7.64 9.24
CA ALA A 459 -17.83 -7.98 8.45
C ALA A 459 -18.05 -7.86 6.93
N ARG A 460 -19.28 -8.01 6.43
CA ARG A 460 -19.62 -7.81 5.02
C ARG A 460 -19.63 -6.32 4.66
N ALA A 461 -20.18 -5.48 5.52
CA ALA A 461 -20.17 -4.03 5.33
C ALA A 461 -18.74 -3.49 5.41
N LEU A 462 -17.93 -3.95 6.35
CA LEU A 462 -16.50 -3.65 6.42
C LEU A 462 -15.79 -4.02 5.12
N ARG A 463 -15.95 -5.24 4.64
CA ARG A 463 -15.31 -5.67 3.38
C ARG A 463 -15.75 -4.80 2.21
N ARG A 464 -17.05 -4.51 2.05
CA ARG A 464 -17.56 -3.61 0.99
C ARG A 464 -16.95 -2.22 1.09
N ALA A 465 -16.85 -1.66 2.29
CA ALA A 465 -16.25 -0.35 2.51
C ALA A 465 -14.78 -0.33 2.05
N PHE A 466 -13.98 -1.29 2.47
CA PHE A 466 -12.56 -1.36 2.11
C PHE A 466 -12.33 -1.75 0.64
N GLU A 467 -13.22 -2.53 0.02
CA GLU A 467 -13.21 -2.74 -1.44
C GLU A 467 -13.46 -1.44 -2.19
N THR A 468 -14.38 -0.59 -1.71
CA THR A 468 -14.61 0.75 -2.28
C THR A 468 -13.39 1.65 -2.10
N ILE A 469 -12.80 1.67 -0.90
CA ILE A 469 -11.57 2.43 -0.61
C ILE A 469 -10.42 2.01 -1.56
N ARG A 470 -10.22 0.70 -1.73
CA ARG A 470 -9.18 0.16 -2.62
C ARG A 470 -9.38 0.50 -4.10
N ARG A 471 -10.64 0.66 -4.55
CA ARG A 471 -10.98 0.98 -5.94
C ARG A 471 -10.85 2.46 -6.28
N PHE A 472 -10.84 3.30 -5.27
CA PHE A 472 -10.86 4.74 -5.48
C PHE A 472 -9.58 5.21 -6.18
N ALA A 473 -9.76 5.91 -7.29
CA ALA A 473 -8.73 6.68 -7.98
C ALA A 473 -9.08 8.16 -7.88
N THR A 474 -8.08 9.01 -7.71
CA THR A 474 -8.31 10.45 -7.72
C THR A 474 -8.88 10.85 -9.09
N PRO A 475 -10.02 11.56 -9.13
CA PRO A 475 -10.58 12.03 -10.39
C PRO A 475 -9.54 12.87 -11.16
N LYS A 476 -9.44 12.65 -12.47
CA LYS A 476 -8.59 13.50 -13.33
C LYS A 476 -9.16 14.91 -13.33
N ASP A 477 -8.32 15.90 -13.13
CA ASP A 477 -8.72 17.27 -13.41
C ASP A 477 -9.22 17.35 -14.86
N PRO A 478 -10.41 17.92 -15.11
CA PRO A 478 -10.86 18.14 -16.47
C PRO A 478 -9.91 19.16 -17.12
N SER A 479 -8.95 18.65 -17.92
CA SER A 479 -8.04 19.45 -18.74
C SER A 479 -8.77 20.10 -19.90
#